data_464247257897d9bd61187f0f43c42ebc
#
_entry.id   464247257897d9bd61187f0f43c42ebc
#
_cell.length_a   1.000
_cell.length_b   1.000
_cell.length_c   1.000
_cell.angle_alpha   90.00
_cell.angle_beta   90.00
_cell.angle_gamma   90.00
#
_symmetry.space_group_name_H-M   'P 1'
#
loop_
_entity.id
_entity.type
_entity.pdbx_description
1 polymer ?
#
loop_
_entity_poly.entity_id
_entity_poly.type
_entity_poly.pdbx_seq_one_letter_code
_entity_poly.pdbx_strand_id
1 'polypeptide(L)'
;MKRSLRKLERHNPFEDRTPVHRRRVAQYLLITLLSFAASVSLTRVFLEITGYPKLGAGEIHIAHVLWGGLMLFFGAILPLIFMNEWVLRLSALLTGLGIGLFIDEVGKFITQTNDYFHPAAAPIVYVFFLLTVLLFVIFRRKRKSTVRVEMYQIMDQFSEVLDHDLSPDEYHSLLKRLDGVITGNESKPLVDLAENLRNYLLENYSRLVPENPKLIDRIRIEMLSFEKRFLSRKVHKRIVLMGLALWSAWTLYGAATFLRLFRDAQQLSMFIERLIENRLASSARGFT
;
A
#
# COMPACT_ATOMS: atom_id res chain seq x y z
N MET A 1 12.71 62.43 11.04
CA MET A 1 11.39 61.85 10.79
C MET A 1 11.54 60.70 9.77
N LYS A 2 12.03 59.50 10.20
CA LYS A 2 12.18 58.33 9.37
C LYS A 2 10.85 57.55 9.37
N ARG A 3 10.08 57.65 8.30
CA ARG A 3 8.91 56.75 8.05
C ARG A 3 9.44 55.32 7.92
N SER A 4 9.18 54.51 8.91
CA SER A 4 9.26 53.05 8.82
C SER A 4 8.32 52.59 7.70
N LEU A 5 8.89 52.27 6.55
CA LEU A 5 8.18 51.51 5.52
C LEU A 5 7.93 50.12 6.11
N ARG A 6 6.77 49.90 6.72
CA ARG A 6 6.24 48.56 6.94
C ARG A 6 6.25 47.89 5.57
N LYS A 7 7.16 46.95 5.39
CA LYS A 7 7.08 45.95 4.33
C LYS A 7 5.72 45.29 4.49
N LEU A 8 4.76 45.68 3.66
CA LEU A 8 3.56 44.93 3.44
C LEU A 8 4.05 43.59 2.87
N GLU A 9 4.22 42.62 3.72
CA GLU A 9 4.34 41.24 3.30
C GLU A 9 3.12 40.98 2.43
N ARG A 10 3.35 40.87 1.12
CA ARG A 10 2.31 40.46 0.17
C ARG A 10 1.87 39.09 0.60
N HIS A 11 0.78 39.07 1.38
CA HIS A 11 0.08 37.82 1.69
C HIS A 11 -0.29 37.16 0.37
N ASN A 12 0.34 36.02 0.07
CA ASN A 12 0.06 35.28 -1.15
C ASN A 12 -1.22 34.46 -0.92
N PRO A 13 -2.37 34.87 -1.47
CA PRO A 13 -3.65 34.20 -1.19
C PRO A 13 -3.67 32.74 -1.69
N PHE A 14 -2.69 32.33 -2.50
CA PHE A 14 -2.56 30.96 -2.98
C PHE A 14 -1.76 30.06 -2.01
N GLU A 15 -0.86 30.61 -1.18
CA GLU A 15 -0.15 29.84 -0.15
C GLU A 15 -1.10 29.31 0.92
N ASP A 16 -2.12 30.09 1.28
CA ASP A 16 -3.10 29.69 2.29
C ASP A 16 -4.10 28.65 1.79
N ARG A 17 -4.14 28.37 0.48
CA ARG A 17 -5.05 27.38 -0.12
C ARG A 17 -4.37 26.10 -0.55
N THR A 18 -3.06 25.96 -0.34
CA THR A 18 -2.36 24.71 -0.69
C THR A 18 -2.89 23.53 0.13
N PRO A 19 -3.15 22.36 -0.51
CA PRO A 19 -3.60 21.17 0.21
C PRO A 19 -2.60 20.72 1.28
N VAL A 20 -3.10 20.45 2.47
CA VAL A 20 -2.31 19.93 3.58
C VAL A 20 -2.45 18.42 3.64
N HIS A 21 -1.32 17.73 3.76
CA HIS A 21 -1.30 16.28 3.89
C HIS A 21 -1.71 15.86 5.31
N ARG A 22 -2.54 14.81 5.39
CA ARG A 22 -2.88 14.20 6.68
C ARG A 22 -1.62 13.69 7.38
N ARG A 23 -1.59 13.76 8.71
CA ARG A 23 -0.47 13.33 9.56
C ARG A 23 0.00 11.90 9.25
N ARG A 24 -0.93 10.97 9.07
CA ARG A 24 -0.67 9.53 8.88
C ARG A 24 -0.82 9.07 7.42
N VAL A 25 -0.72 9.97 6.43
CA VAL A 25 -0.93 9.61 5.01
C VAL A 25 -0.07 8.43 4.55
N ALA A 26 1.20 8.38 4.96
CA ALA A 26 2.08 7.27 4.62
C ALA A 26 1.61 5.94 5.21
N GLN A 27 1.01 5.93 6.40
CA GLN A 27 0.44 4.73 7.02
C GLN A 27 -0.79 4.24 6.25
N TYR A 28 -1.69 5.13 5.85
CA TYR A 28 -2.87 4.75 5.05
C TYR A 28 -2.45 4.18 3.70
N LEU A 29 -1.51 4.81 3.01
CA LEU A 29 -0.98 4.30 1.74
C LEU A 29 -0.25 2.95 1.90
N LEU A 30 0.45 2.74 3.02
CA LEU A 30 1.05 1.44 3.33
C LEU A 30 0.00 0.36 3.56
N ILE A 31 -1.07 0.65 4.31
CA ILE A 31 -2.19 -0.28 4.50
C ILE A 31 -2.81 -0.63 3.16
N THR A 32 -3.10 0.37 2.31
CA THR A 32 -3.63 0.16 0.97
C THR A 32 -2.71 -0.70 0.11
N LEU A 33 -1.40 -0.44 0.13
CA LEU A 33 -0.41 -1.21 -0.62
C LEU A 33 -0.35 -2.67 -0.17
N LEU A 34 -0.29 -2.91 1.15
CA LEU A 34 -0.20 -4.27 1.71
C LEU A 34 -1.49 -5.06 1.50
N SER A 35 -2.66 -4.43 1.69
CA SER A 35 -3.95 -5.07 1.45
C SER A 35 -4.18 -5.34 -0.04
N PHE A 36 -3.72 -4.48 -0.94
CA PHE A 36 -3.72 -4.72 -2.38
C PHE A 36 -2.86 -5.94 -2.73
N ALA A 37 -1.60 -5.97 -2.29
CA ALA A 37 -0.71 -7.11 -2.54
C ALA A 37 -1.28 -8.42 -1.98
N ALA A 38 -1.80 -8.38 -0.75
CA ALA A 38 -2.43 -9.54 -0.11
C ALA A 38 -3.67 -10.01 -0.88
N SER A 39 -4.53 -9.09 -1.32
CA SER A 39 -5.75 -9.41 -2.08
C SER A 39 -5.41 -10.15 -3.37
N VAL A 40 -4.53 -9.61 -4.22
CA VAL A 40 -4.14 -10.27 -5.48
C VAL A 40 -3.50 -11.62 -5.21
N SER A 41 -2.56 -11.70 -4.26
CA SER A 41 -1.82 -12.94 -3.98
C SER A 41 -2.75 -14.03 -3.41
N LEU A 42 -3.58 -13.68 -2.43
CA LEU A 42 -4.49 -14.64 -1.79
C LEU A 42 -5.59 -15.09 -2.76
N THR A 43 -6.13 -14.19 -3.58
CA THR A 43 -7.12 -14.54 -4.59
C THR A 43 -6.56 -15.54 -5.60
N ARG A 44 -5.35 -15.31 -6.11
CA ARG A 44 -4.71 -16.23 -7.07
C ARG A 44 -4.40 -17.58 -6.45
N VAL A 45 -3.83 -17.61 -5.24
CA VAL A 45 -3.59 -18.87 -4.52
C VAL A 45 -4.88 -19.61 -4.24
N PHE A 46 -5.93 -18.90 -3.80
CA PHE A 46 -7.25 -19.51 -3.58
C PHE A 46 -7.84 -20.11 -4.85
N LEU A 47 -7.83 -19.38 -5.96
CA LEU A 47 -8.34 -19.85 -7.24
C LEU A 47 -7.55 -21.06 -7.76
N GLU A 48 -6.22 -21.06 -7.61
CA GLU A 48 -5.36 -22.17 -8.02
C GLU A 48 -5.66 -23.45 -7.21
N ILE A 49 -5.75 -23.34 -5.87
CA ILE A 49 -6.05 -24.47 -4.98
C ILE A 49 -7.46 -25.03 -5.20
N THR A 50 -8.44 -24.15 -5.45
CA THR A 50 -9.84 -24.55 -5.58
C THR A 50 -10.26 -24.94 -7.01
N GLY A 51 -9.35 -24.84 -7.99
CA GLY A 51 -9.62 -25.19 -9.38
C GLY A 51 -10.57 -24.21 -10.08
N TYR A 52 -10.51 -22.91 -9.74
CA TYR A 52 -11.32 -21.85 -10.34
C TYR A 52 -12.83 -22.04 -10.21
N PRO A 53 -13.38 -22.15 -9.01
CA PRO A 53 -14.78 -22.39 -8.79
C PRO A 53 -15.65 -21.27 -9.39
N LYS A 54 -16.68 -21.64 -10.14
CA LYS A 54 -17.66 -20.68 -10.63
C LYS A 54 -18.70 -20.46 -9.53
N LEU A 55 -18.69 -19.28 -8.93
CA LEU A 55 -19.71 -18.86 -7.97
C LEU A 55 -20.94 -18.39 -8.73
N GLY A 56 -22.03 -19.19 -8.70
CA GLY A 56 -23.29 -18.86 -9.37
C GLY A 56 -24.11 -20.11 -9.63
N ALA A 57 -25.42 -19.92 -9.88
CA ALA A 57 -26.33 -20.96 -10.25
C ALA A 57 -26.91 -20.66 -11.66
N GLY A 58 -26.92 -21.64 -12.55
CA GLY A 58 -27.41 -21.49 -13.91
C GLY A 58 -26.55 -20.57 -14.77
N GLU A 59 -27.13 -19.53 -15.35
CA GLU A 59 -26.45 -18.55 -16.24
C GLU A 59 -25.73 -17.44 -15.49
N ILE A 60 -25.92 -17.31 -14.16
CA ILE A 60 -25.35 -16.23 -13.35
C ILE A 60 -23.98 -16.64 -12.85
N HIS A 61 -22.96 -15.86 -13.20
CA HIS A 61 -21.60 -15.95 -12.65
C HIS A 61 -21.26 -14.69 -11.88
N ILE A 62 -21.11 -14.80 -10.56
CA ILE A 62 -20.69 -13.68 -9.71
C ILE A 62 -19.16 -13.64 -9.70
N ALA A 63 -18.60 -12.76 -10.49
CA ALA A 63 -17.18 -12.53 -10.55
C ALA A 63 -16.68 -11.80 -9.27
N HIS A 64 -15.49 -12.13 -8.81
CA HIS A 64 -14.91 -11.47 -7.60
C HIS A 64 -14.66 -9.98 -7.79
N VAL A 65 -14.64 -9.47 -9.01
CA VAL A 65 -14.61 -8.03 -9.32
C VAL A 65 -15.79 -7.27 -8.70
N LEU A 66 -16.96 -7.88 -8.61
CA LEU A 66 -18.13 -7.26 -8.00
C LEU A 66 -17.89 -6.98 -6.50
N TRP A 67 -17.30 -7.94 -5.80
CA TRP A 67 -16.88 -7.76 -4.41
C TRP A 67 -15.78 -6.71 -4.27
N GLY A 68 -14.86 -6.66 -5.24
CA GLY A 68 -13.85 -5.60 -5.34
C GLY A 68 -14.48 -4.22 -5.47
N GLY A 69 -15.46 -4.08 -6.37
CA GLY A 69 -16.25 -2.85 -6.55
C GLY A 69 -17.01 -2.43 -5.30
N LEU A 70 -17.63 -3.38 -4.59
CA LEU A 70 -18.33 -3.13 -3.33
C LEU A 70 -17.36 -2.63 -2.23
N MET A 71 -16.19 -3.25 -2.11
CA MET A 71 -15.17 -2.80 -1.16
C MET A 71 -14.65 -1.40 -1.50
N LEU A 72 -14.43 -1.08 -2.78
CA LEU A 72 -14.08 0.26 -3.23
C LEU A 72 -15.16 1.27 -2.91
N PHE A 73 -16.43 0.93 -3.11
CA PHE A 73 -17.56 1.78 -2.76
C PHE A 73 -17.54 2.13 -1.26
N PHE A 74 -17.48 1.14 -0.39
CA PHE A 74 -17.41 1.38 1.06
C PHE A 74 -16.11 2.12 1.44
N GLY A 75 -14.98 1.76 0.84
CA GLY A 75 -13.72 2.46 1.05
C GLY A 75 -13.77 3.94 0.72
N ALA A 76 -14.56 4.32 -0.30
CA ALA A 76 -14.74 5.71 -0.69
C ALA A 76 -15.78 6.45 0.17
N ILE A 77 -16.90 5.80 0.51
CA ILE A 77 -18.03 6.45 1.21
C ILE A 77 -17.77 6.64 2.71
N LEU A 78 -17.13 5.66 3.37
CA LEU A 78 -16.91 5.72 4.81
C LEU A 78 -16.21 7.02 5.29
N PRO A 79 -15.10 7.47 4.69
CA PRO A 79 -14.44 8.71 5.11
C PRO A 79 -15.20 9.99 4.73
N LEU A 80 -16.26 9.91 3.90
CA LEU A 80 -17.14 11.02 3.61
C LEU A 80 -18.24 11.16 4.68
N ILE A 81 -18.61 10.06 5.34
CA ILE A 81 -19.65 10.03 6.38
C ILE A 81 -19.04 10.24 7.77
N PHE A 82 -17.89 9.63 8.05
CA PHE A 82 -17.30 9.60 9.38
C PHE A 82 -15.93 10.31 9.42
N MET A 83 -15.68 11.04 10.50
CA MET A 83 -14.44 11.81 10.71
C MET A 83 -13.38 11.04 11.49
N ASN A 84 -13.72 9.92 12.15
CA ASN A 84 -12.85 9.18 13.05
C ASN A 84 -11.65 8.55 12.32
N GLU A 85 -10.49 8.53 12.97
CA GLU A 85 -9.26 8.02 12.38
C GLU A 85 -9.29 6.52 12.05
N TRP A 86 -9.97 5.71 12.89
CA TRP A 86 -10.13 4.29 12.61
C TRP A 86 -10.86 4.00 11.30
N VAL A 87 -11.81 4.90 10.91
CA VAL A 87 -12.53 4.80 9.63
C VAL A 87 -11.58 4.98 8.45
N LEU A 88 -10.60 5.90 8.55
CA LEU A 88 -9.59 6.09 7.52
C LEU A 88 -8.69 4.85 7.35
N ARG A 89 -8.37 4.16 8.45
CA ARG A 89 -7.62 2.88 8.38
C ARG A 89 -8.45 1.79 7.71
N LEU A 90 -9.73 1.68 8.09
CA LEU A 90 -10.67 0.74 7.46
C LEU A 90 -10.87 1.07 5.98
N SER A 91 -11.05 2.34 5.63
CA SER A 91 -11.14 2.80 4.25
C SER A 91 -9.90 2.42 3.44
N ALA A 92 -8.69 2.66 3.97
CA ALA A 92 -7.44 2.28 3.32
C ALA A 92 -7.34 0.76 3.08
N LEU A 93 -7.77 -0.05 4.07
CA LEU A 93 -7.82 -1.52 3.96
C LEU A 93 -8.80 -1.95 2.86
N LEU A 94 -10.04 -1.47 2.92
CA LEU A 94 -11.08 -1.81 1.94
C LEU A 94 -10.69 -1.35 0.52
N THR A 95 -10.09 -0.17 0.40
CA THR A 95 -9.60 0.34 -0.89
C THR A 95 -8.53 -0.58 -1.46
N GLY A 96 -7.56 -1.01 -0.68
CA GLY A 96 -6.51 -1.92 -1.16
C GLY A 96 -7.04 -3.29 -1.54
N LEU A 97 -7.90 -3.89 -0.70
CA LEU A 97 -8.56 -5.16 -1.01
C LEU A 97 -9.41 -5.04 -2.29
N GLY A 98 -10.19 -3.95 -2.39
CA GLY A 98 -11.06 -3.69 -3.52
C GLY A 98 -10.30 -3.50 -4.83
N ILE A 99 -9.21 -2.69 -4.82
CA ILE A 99 -8.34 -2.54 -5.98
C ILE A 99 -7.77 -3.90 -6.41
N GLY A 100 -7.30 -4.72 -5.45
CA GLY A 100 -6.73 -6.02 -5.74
C GLY A 100 -7.71 -6.97 -6.43
N LEU A 101 -8.91 -7.14 -5.86
CA LEU A 101 -9.96 -7.97 -6.45
C LEU A 101 -10.44 -7.44 -7.81
N PHE A 102 -10.54 -6.11 -7.96
CA PHE A 102 -10.99 -5.48 -9.19
C PHE A 102 -9.97 -5.64 -10.32
N ILE A 103 -8.70 -5.32 -10.04
CA ILE A 103 -7.66 -5.31 -11.07
C ILE A 103 -7.17 -6.72 -11.43
N ASP A 104 -7.30 -7.70 -10.51
CA ASP A 104 -6.93 -9.09 -10.79
C ASP A 104 -7.73 -9.68 -11.94
N GLU A 105 -8.98 -9.23 -12.13
CA GLU A 105 -9.87 -9.68 -13.20
C GLU A 105 -9.75 -8.88 -14.51
N VAL A 106 -8.77 -7.95 -14.59
CA VAL A 106 -8.59 -7.05 -15.75
C VAL A 106 -8.46 -7.79 -17.07
N GLY A 107 -7.87 -9.00 -17.09
CA GLY A 107 -7.74 -9.82 -18.30
C GLY A 107 -9.08 -10.09 -18.99
N LYS A 108 -10.15 -10.34 -18.23
CA LYS A 108 -11.49 -10.56 -18.76
C LYS A 108 -12.10 -9.30 -19.41
N PHE A 109 -11.77 -8.11 -18.89
CA PHE A 109 -12.34 -6.86 -19.40
C PHE A 109 -11.63 -6.31 -20.64
N ILE A 110 -10.35 -6.63 -20.81
CA ILE A 110 -9.58 -6.14 -21.96
C ILE A 110 -9.62 -7.07 -23.17
N THR A 111 -10.21 -8.27 -23.02
CA THR A 111 -10.31 -9.27 -24.09
C THR A 111 -11.75 -9.57 -24.47
N GLN A 112 -12.03 -9.70 -25.78
CA GLN A 112 -13.35 -10.09 -26.26
C GLN A 112 -13.75 -11.52 -25.86
N THR A 113 -12.76 -12.38 -25.63
CA THR A 113 -12.92 -13.79 -25.23
C THR A 113 -13.05 -13.97 -23.72
N ASN A 114 -13.06 -12.89 -22.95
CA ASN A 114 -13.05 -12.91 -21.48
C ASN A 114 -11.91 -13.77 -20.88
N ASP A 115 -10.71 -13.67 -21.49
CA ASP A 115 -9.55 -14.45 -21.08
C ASP A 115 -8.91 -13.86 -19.80
N TYR A 116 -9.10 -14.57 -18.68
CA TYR A 116 -8.51 -14.20 -17.37
C TYR A 116 -6.98 -14.23 -17.39
N PHE A 117 -6.38 -15.14 -18.16
CA PHE A 117 -4.92 -15.32 -18.21
C PHE A 117 -4.24 -14.58 -19.37
N HIS A 118 -4.94 -13.63 -19.98
CA HIS A 118 -4.34 -12.87 -21.08
C HIS A 118 -2.98 -12.26 -20.68
N PRO A 119 -1.95 -12.39 -21.52
CA PRO A 119 -0.58 -11.95 -21.17
C PRO A 119 -0.45 -10.48 -20.76
N ALA A 120 -1.34 -9.60 -21.25
CA ALA A 120 -1.35 -8.19 -20.88
C ALA A 120 -1.91 -7.92 -19.46
N ALA A 121 -2.63 -8.86 -18.84
CA ALA A 121 -3.22 -8.66 -17.52
C ALA A 121 -2.16 -8.48 -16.43
N ALA A 122 -1.15 -9.34 -16.40
CA ALA A 122 -0.09 -9.28 -15.40
C ALA A 122 0.70 -7.94 -15.41
N PRO A 123 1.15 -7.41 -16.56
CA PRO A 123 1.74 -6.08 -16.63
C PRO A 123 0.84 -4.96 -16.10
N ILE A 124 -0.47 -5.00 -16.37
CA ILE A 124 -1.42 -3.98 -15.88
C ILE A 124 -1.52 -4.02 -14.36
N VAL A 125 -1.70 -5.21 -13.77
CA VAL A 125 -1.71 -5.39 -12.31
C VAL A 125 -0.42 -4.83 -11.69
N TYR A 126 0.73 -5.12 -12.31
CA TYR A 126 2.04 -4.65 -11.86
C TYR A 126 2.18 -3.13 -11.93
N VAL A 127 1.68 -2.48 -12.99
CA VAL A 127 1.68 -1.01 -13.11
C VAL A 127 0.86 -0.37 -11.98
N PHE A 128 -0.33 -0.88 -11.68
CA PHE A 128 -1.14 -0.37 -10.56
C PHE A 128 -0.45 -0.57 -9.21
N PHE A 129 0.23 -1.71 -9.03
CA PHE A 129 1.02 -1.95 -7.83
C PHE A 129 2.17 -0.94 -7.69
N LEU A 130 2.96 -0.74 -8.77
CA LEU A 130 4.05 0.24 -8.77
C LEU A 130 3.56 1.68 -8.56
N LEU A 131 2.39 2.04 -9.12
CA LEU A 131 1.77 3.34 -8.88
C LEU A 131 1.45 3.53 -7.39
N THR A 132 0.91 2.52 -6.73
CA THR A 132 0.63 2.56 -5.29
C THR A 132 1.92 2.66 -4.47
N VAL A 133 2.97 1.93 -4.85
CA VAL A 133 4.32 2.04 -4.25
C VAL A 133 4.88 3.45 -4.45
N LEU A 134 4.76 4.00 -5.65
CA LEU A 134 5.23 5.36 -5.98
C LEU A 134 4.55 6.40 -5.09
N LEU A 135 3.22 6.34 -4.96
CA LEU A 135 2.46 7.21 -4.07
C LEU A 135 2.95 7.08 -2.63
N PHE A 136 3.11 5.86 -2.12
CA PHE A 136 3.66 5.64 -0.78
C PHE A 136 5.05 6.27 -0.60
N VAL A 137 5.96 6.09 -1.55
CA VAL A 137 7.33 6.64 -1.47
C VAL A 137 7.33 8.16 -1.51
N ILE A 138 6.49 8.78 -2.37
CA ILE A 138 6.36 10.24 -2.48
C ILE A 138 5.85 10.82 -1.14
N PHE A 139 4.77 10.26 -0.59
CA PHE A 139 4.13 10.80 0.61
C PHE A 139 4.82 10.39 1.93
N ARG A 140 5.70 9.37 1.93
CA ARG A 140 6.54 9.01 3.07
C ARG A 140 7.63 10.04 3.36
N ARG A 141 8.03 10.86 2.38
CA ARG A 141 9.09 11.85 2.56
C ARG A 141 8.62 12.97 3.48
N LYS A 142 9.36 13.20 4.57
CA LYS A 142 9.10 14.33 5.46
C LYS A 142 9.34 15.64 4.68
N ARG A 143 8.32 16.47 4.57
CA ARG A 143 8.45 17.85 4.06
C ARG A 143 8.68 18.80 5.24
N LYS A 144 9.32 19.95 4.96
CA LYS A 144 9.37 21.03 5.93
C LYS A 144 7.94 21.46 6.27
N SER A 145 7.60 21.43 7.54
CA SER A 145 6.27 21.83 8.01
C SER A 145 6.25 23.36 8.15
N THR A 146 5.24 23.99 7.60
CA THR A 146 4.89 25.37 7.95
C THR A 146 3.99 25.34 9.17
N VAL A 147 3.90 26.43 9.93
CA VAL A 147 3.05 26.51 11.13
C VAL A 147 1.57 26.21 10.79
N ARG A 148 1.11 26.68 9.62
CA ARG A 148 -0.21 26.30 9.13
C ARG A 148 -0.38 24.78 9.02
N VAL A 149 0.55 24.08 8.41
CA VAL A 149 0.53 22.62 8.29
C VAL A 149 0.60 21.94 9.66
N GLU A 150 1.41 22.47 10.58
CA GLU A 150 1.53 21.97 11.94
C GLU A 150 0.20 22.12 12.72
N MET A 151 -0.45 23.29 12.62
CA MET A 151 -1.77 23.52 13.24
C MET A 151 -2.84 22.59 12.67
N TYR A 152 -2.88 22.36 11.35
CA TYR A 152 -3.79 21.37 10.77
C TYR A 152 -3.56 19.97 11.34
N GLN A 153 -2.30 19.56 11.53
CA GLN A 153 -1.97 18.24 12.08
C GLN A 153 -2.27 18.13 13.57
N ILE A 154 -2.14 19.23 14.32
CA ILE A 154 -2.57 19.34 15.71
C ILE A 154 -4.09 19.17 15.79
N MET A 155 -4.86 19.89 14.97
CA MET A 155 -6.32 19.78 14.92
C MET A 155 -6.78 18.36 14.50
N ASP A 156 -6.12 17.74 13.53
CA ASP A 156 -6.41 16.36 13.13
C ASP A 156 -6.19 15.37 14.31
N GLN A 157 -5.18 15.63 15.17
CA GLN A 157 -4.92 14.82 16.36
C GLN A 157 -5.88 15.11 17.52
N PHE A 158 -6.49 16.30 17.57
CA PHE A 158 -7.49 16.64 18.59
C PHE A 158 -8.76 15.78 18.48
N SER A 159 -9.05 15.16 17.34
CA SER A 159 -10.12 14.16 17.23
C SER A 159 -9.91 12.97 18.18
N GLU A 160 -8.64 12.52 18.37
CA GLU A 160 -8.28 11.46 19.32
C GLU A 160 -8.48 11.90 20.78
N VAL A 161 -8.27 13.21 21.05
CA VAL A 161 -8.55 13.82 22.37
C VAL A 161 -10.05 13.77 22.67
N LEU A 162 -10.90 14.09 21.69
CA LEU A 162 -12.36 14.08 21.85
C LEU A 162 -12.90 12.65 21.98
N ASP A 163 -12.29 11.68 21.31
CA ASP A 163 -12.68 10.27 21.36
C ASP A 163 -12.13 9.55 22.64
N HIS A 164 -11.39 10.26 23.51
CA HIS A 164 -10.68 9.69 24.67
C HIS A 164 -9.81 8.49 24.31
N ASP A 165 -9.14 8.57 23.18
CA ASP A 165 -8.31 7.49 22.59
C ASP A 165 -6.85 7.90 22.43
N LEU A 166 -6.39 8.87 23.22
CA LEU A 166 -5.02 9.40 23.17
C LEU A 166 -4.07 8.49 23.94
N SER A 167 -3.08 7.93 23.29
CA SER A 167 -2.01 7.19 23.97
C SER A 167 -1.02 8.16 24.64
N PRO A 168 -0.27 7.72 25.70
CA PRO A 168 0.74 8.56 26.34
C PRO A 168 1.78 9.13 25.37
N ASP A 169 2.22 8.33 24.39
CA ASP A 169 3.18 8.77 23.38
C ASP A 169 2.60 9.86 22.46
N GLU A 170 1.34 9.72 22.09
CA GLU A 170 0.61 10.71 21.27
C GLU A 170 0.38 12.00 22.03
N TYR A 171 0.04 11.92 23.32
CA TYR A 171 -0.06 13.07 24.20
C TYR A 171 1.24 13.88 24.27
N HIS A 172 2.36 13.22 24.54
CA HIS A 172 3.68 13.88 24.57
C HIS A 172 4.08 14.45 23.21
N SER A 173 3.75 13.75 22.13
CA SER A 173 3.98 14.24 20.76
C SER A 173 3.16 15.50 20.47
N LEU A 174 1.91 15.54 20.91
CA LEU A 174 1.00 16.67 20.72
C LEU A 174 1.48 17.91 21.51
N LEU A 175 1.87 17.72 22.77
CA LEU A 175 2.47 18.80 23.58
C LEU A 175 3.72 19.37 22.91
N LYS A 176 4.64 18.52 22.48
CA LYS A 176 5.87 18.94 21.78
C LYS A 176 5.59 19.76 20.52
N ARG A 177 4.55 19.43 19.78
CA ARG A 177 4.13 20.16 18.58
C ARG A 177 3.57 21.54 18.94
N LEU A 178 2.72 21.62 19.96
CA LEU A 178 2.18 22.87 20.49
C LEU A 178 3.30 23.79 20.98
N ASP A 179 4.26 23.24 21.75
CA ASP A 179 5.43 23.98 22.20
C ASP A 179 6.26 24.52 21.00
N GLY A 180 6.37 23.75 19.93
CA GLY A 180 7.04 24.16 18.68
C GLY A 180 6.34 25.34 17.99
N VAL A 181 5.03 25.41 18.03
CA VAL A 181 4.25 26.55 17.51
C VAL A 181 4.40 27.79 18.42
N ILE A 182 4.33 27.60 19.75
CA ILE A 182 4.42 28.67 20.75
C ILE A 182 5.81 29.33 20.73
N THR A 183 6.86 28.54 20.60
CA THR A 183 8.25 29.06 20.56
C THR A 183 8.65 29.57 19.18
N GLY A 184 7.85 29.33 18.15
CA GLY A 184 8.07 29.85 16.80
C GLY A 184 7.79 31.35 16.73
N ASN A 185 8.40 32.03 15.73
CA ASN A 185 8.20 33.46 15.52
C ASN A 185 6.94 33.71 14.66
N GLU A 186 5.78 33.31 15.17
CA GLU A 186 4.52 33.23 14.42
C GLU A 186 3.53 34.35 14.76
N SER A 187 2.40 34.39 14.05
CA SER A 187 1.35 35.36 14.32
C SER A 187 0.71 35.12 15.69
N LYS A 188 0.55 36.20 16.46
CA LYS A 188 0.01 36.15 17.83
C LYS A 188 -1.28 35.32 17.97
N PRO A 189 -2.29 35.41 17.06
CA PRO A 189 -3.50 34.59 17.18
C PRO A 189 -3.28 33.09 17.13
N LEU A 190 -2.28 32.59 16.37
CA LEU A 190 -1.97 31.16 16.30
C LEU A 190 -1.23 30.69 17.55
N VAL A 191 -0.38 31.55 18.11
CA VAL A 191 0.32 31.29 19.39
C VAL A 191 -0.71 31.22 20.52
N ASP A 192 -1.61 32.20 20.64
CA ASP A 192 -2.65 32.23 21.66
C ASP A 192 -3.54 30.96 21.58
N LEU A 193 -3.91 30.52 20.37
CA LEU A 193 -4.65 29.29 20.17
C LEU A 193 -3.85 28.05 20.64
N ALA A 194 -2.58 27.97 20.28
CA ALA A 194 -1.70 26.84 20.67
C ALA A 194 -1.51 26.78 22.20
N GLU A 195 -1.37 27.93 22.87
CA GLU A 195 -1.30 28.02 24.33
C GLU A 195 -2.59 27.53 25.00
N ASN A 196 -3.75 27.96 24.50
CA ASN A 196 -5.04 27.51 25.03
C ASN A 196 -5.23 25.99 24.90
N LEU A 197 -4.88 25.41 23.74
CA LEU A 197 -4.96 23.98 23.52
C LEU A 197 -3.97 23.21 24.43
N ARG A 198 -2.76 23.76 24.61
CA ARG A 198 -1.76 23.18 25.49
C ARG A 198 -2.23 23.17 26.95
N ASN A 199 -2.77 24.26 27.43
CA ASN A 199 -3.29 24.38 28.80
C ASN A 199 -4.45 23.39 29.02
N TYR A 200 -5.36 23.28 28.06
CA TYR A 200 -6.45 22.29 28.10
C TYR A 200 -5.92 20.84 28.25
N LEU A 201 -4.87 20.47 27.50
CA LEU A 201 -4.27 19.16 27.59
C LEU A 201 -3.61 18.90 28.96
N LEU A 202 -2.91 19.91 29.52
CA LEU A 202 -2.23 19.78 30.81
C LEU A 202 -3.23 19.65 31.96
N GLU A 203 -4.33 20.41 31.94
CA GLU A 203 -5.36 20.38 32.96
C GLU A 203 -6.20 19.10 32.96
N ASN A 204 -6.33 18.43 31.81
CA ASN A 204 -7.21 17.29 31.64
C ASN A 204 -6.46 15.95 31.42
N TYR A 205 -5.17 15.88 31.70
CA TYR A 205 -4.35 14.68 31.43
C TYR A 205 -4.98 13.36 31.90
N SER A 206 -5.44 13.30 33.15
CA SER A 206 -6.01 12.08 33.73
C SER A 206 -7.31 11.62 33.09
N ARG A 207 -8.03 12.53 32.42
CA ARG A 207 -9.27 12.22 31.69
C ARG A 207 -8.99 11.79 30.25
N LEU A 208 -7.94 12.32 29.65
CA LEU A 208 -7.62 12.15 28.24
C LEU A 208 -6.79 10.92 27.94
N VAL A 209 -5.97 10.51 28.90
CA VAL A 209 -5.09 9.33 28.78
C VAL A 209 -5.65 8.23 29.67
N PRO A 210 -6.28 7.19 29.13
CA PRO A 210 -6.83 6.10 29.93
C PRO A 210 -5.70 5.30 30.61
N GLU A 211 -5.87 5.02 31.91
CA GLU A 211 -4.90 4.24 32.71
C GLU A 211 -4.74 2.78 32.22
N ASN A 212 -5.78 2.23 31.60
CA ASN A 212 -5.77 0.88 31.08
C ASN A 212 -5.71 0.87 29.56
N PRO A 213 -4.66 0.30 28.94
CA PRO A 213 -4.61 0.17 27.49
C PRO A 213 -5.76 -0.70 27.01
N LYS A 214 -6.50 -0.23 26.00
CA LYS A 214 -7.54 -1.00 25.31
C LYS A 214 -6.95 -2.30 24.76
N LEU A 215 -7.77 -3.32 24.54
CA LEU A 215 -7.35 -4.60 23.95
C LEU A 215 -6.53 -4.44 22.68
N ILE A 216 -6.88 -3.45 21.86
CA ILE A 216 -6.15 -3.10 20.62
C ILE A 216 -4.75 -2.59 20.92
N ASP A 217 -4.57 -1.79 21.99
CA ASP A 217 -3.25 -1.30 22.40
C ASP A 217 -2.38 -2.42 22.96
N ARG A 218 -2.98 -3.38 23.69
CA ARG A 218 -2.28 -4.60 24.13
C ARG A 218 -1.79 -5.42 22.95
N ILE A 219 -2.65 -5.69 21.96
CA ILE A 219 -2.29 -6.40 20.73
C ILE A 219 -1.20 -5.64 19.97
N ARG A 220 -1.30 -4.30 19.89
CA ARG A 220 -0.31 -3.44 19.25
C ARG A 220 1.03 -3.47 19.99
N ILE A 221 1.04 -3.40 21.31
CA ILE A 221 2.25 -3.50 22.15
C ILE A 221 2.88 -4.89 21.99
N GLU A 222 2.07 -5.95 22.00
CA GLU A 222 2.55 -7.31 21.75
C GLU A 222 3.09 -7.49 20.32
N MET A 223 2.41 -6.99 19.30
CA MET A 223 2.92 -6.99 17.93
C MET A 223 4.23 -6.20 17.79
N LEU A 224 4.32 -5.01 18.40
CA LEU A 224 5.55 -4.21 18.39
C LEU A 224 6.69 -4.87 19.16
N SER A 225 6.39 -5.56 20.27
CA SER A 225 7.37 -6.32 21.03
C SER A 225 7.84 -7.56 20.25
N PHE A 226 6.93 -8.25 19.58
CA PHE A 226 7.22 -9.35 18.66
C PHE A 226 8.06 -8.86 17.47
N GLU A 227 7.69 -7.74 16.86
CA GLU A 227 8.45 -7.10 15.78
C GLU A 227 9.89 -6.75 16.22
N LYS A 228 10.05 -6.11 17.38
CA LYS A 228 11.39 -5.82 17.94
C LYS A 228 12.20 -7.07 18.26
N ARG A 229 11.54 -8.14 18.71
CA ARG A 229 12.19 -9.39 19.12
C ARG A 229 12.55 -10.30 17.96
N PHE A 230 11.67 -10.40 16.93
CA PHE A 230 11.82 -11.31 15.79
C PHE A 230 12.21 -10.62 14.49
N LEU A 231 11.88 -9.34 14.29
CA LEU A 231 12.19 -8.56 13.09
C LEU A 231 13.24 -7.47 13.34
N SER A 232 14.31 -7.78 14.06
CA SER A 232 15.45 -6.86 14.08
C SER A 232 15.90 -6.61 12.64
N ARG A 233 16.35 -5.38 12.31
CA ARG A 233 16.80 -5.02 10.94
C ARG A 233 17.76 -6.03 10.33
N LYS A 234 18.57 -6.71 11.15
CA LYS A 234 19.51 -7.77 10.72
C LYS A 234 18.78 -9.06 10.32
N VAL A 235 17.76 -9.47 11.06
CA VAL A 235 16.95 -10.68 10.78
C VAL A 235 16.09 -10.45 9.54
N HIS A 236 15.40 -9.31 9.46
CA HIS A 236 14.60 -8.94 8.29
C HIS A 236 15.44 -8.93 7.01
N LYS A 237 16.64 -8.28 7.05
CA LYS A 237 17.55 -8.30 5.91
C LYS A 237 17.99 -9.70 5.51
N ARG A 238 18.24 -10.61 6.49
CA ARG A 238 18.59 -12.01 6.20
C ARG A 238 17.44 -12.79 5.58
N ILE A 239 16.20 -12.63 6.11
CA ILE A 239 15.00 -13.29 5.57
C ILE A 239 14.76 -12.85 4.12
N VAL A 240 14.81 -11.54 3.84
CA VAL A 240 14.66 -11.01 2.47
C VAL A 240 15.74 -11.53 1.54
N LEU A 241 17.01 -11.52 1.98
CA LEU A 241 18.13 -12.04 1.17
C LEU A 241 17.99 -13.55 0.92
N MET A 242 17.58 -14.33 1.93
CA MET A 242 17.32 -15.77 1.77
C MET A 242 16.15 -16.02 0.81
N GLY A 243 15.06 -15.28 0.94
CA GLY A 243 13.92 -15.38 0.03
C GLY A 243 14.30 -15.06 -1.41
N LEU A 244 15.08 -13.99 -1.64
CA LEU A 244 15.59 -13.63 -2.95
C LEU A 244 16.56 -14.68 -3.50
N ALA A 245 17.44 -15.25 -2.67
CA ALA A 245 18.36 -16.31 -3.08
C ALA A 245 17.62 -17.59 -3.48
N LEU A 246 16.62 -18.00 -2.70
CA LEU A 246 15.78 -19.17 -3.02
C LEU A 246 15.00 -18.95 -4.31
N TRP A 247 14.40 -17.76 -4.48
CA TRP A 247 13.69 -17.40 -5.72
C TRP A 247 14.62 -17.41 -6.92
N SER A 248 15.83 -16.83 -6.79
CA SER A 248 16.84 -16.84 -7.85
C SER A 248 17.30 -18.26 -8.20
N ALA A 249 17.50 -19.11 -7.19
CA ALA A 249 17.86 -20.52 -7.42
C ALA A 249 16.73 -21.28 -8.14
N TRP A 250 15.48 -21.03 -7.78
CA TRP A 250 14.32 -21.63 -8.45
C TRP A 250 14.20 -21.20 -9.91
N THR A 251 14.37 -19.90 -10.20
CA THR A 251 14.34 -19.39 -11.58
C THR A 251 15.50 -19.91 -12.43
N LEU A 252 16.70 -20.01 -11.86
CA LEU A 252 17.86 -20.61 -12.52
C LEU A 252 17.66 -22.09 -12.82
N TYR A 253 17.08 -22.84 -11.88
CA TYR A 253 16.72 -24.24 -12.09
C TYR A 253 15.70 -24.39 -13.23
N GLY A 254 14.65 -23.56 -13.24
CA GLY A 254 13.65 -23.53 -14.33
C GLY A 254 14.27 -23.19 -15.68
N ALA A 255 15.17 -22.21 -15.74
CA ALA A 255 15.88 -21.86 -16.96
C ALA A 255 16.81 -22.99 -17.44
N ALA A 256 17.51 -23.65 -16.52
CA ALA A 256 18.38 -24.76 -16.87
C ALA A 256 17.60 -25.99 -17.39
N THR A 257 16.46 -26.29 -16.81
CA THR A 257 15.57 -27.37 -17.31
C THR A 257 14.98 -27.03 -18.68
N PHE A 258 14.55 -25.78 -18.89
CA PHE A 258 14.10 -25.33 -20.21
C PHE A 258 15.20 -25.45 -21.29
N LEU A 259 16.40 -24.99 -20.98
CA LEU A 259 17.54 -25.10 -21.90
C LEU A 259 17.91 -26.57 -22.23
N ARG A 260 17.79 -27.48 -21.25
CA ARG A 260 17.97 -28.92 -21.50
C ARG A 260 16.92 -29.46 -22.47
N LEU A 261 15.64 -29.19 -22.20
CA LEU A 261 14.55 -29.64 -23.08
C LEU A 261 14.68 -29.07 -24.49
N PHE A 262 15.07 -27.79 -24.61
CA PHE A 262 15.30 -27.18 -25.93
C PHE A 262 16.43 -27.82 -26.70
N ARG A 263 17.54 -28.14 -26.02
CA ARG A 263 18.68 -28.83 -26.62
C ARG A 263 18.31 -30.24 -27.06
N ASP A 264 17.54 -30.97 -26.25
CA ASP A 264 17.11 -32.32 -26.58
C ASP A 264 16.13 -32.33 -27.77
N ALA A 265 15.26 -31.34 -27.86
CA ALA A 265 14.37 -31.13 -29.02
C ALA A 265 15.17 -30.84 -30.32
N GLN A 266 16.21 -30.01 -30.25
CA GLN A 266 17.07 -29.77 -31.40
C GLN A 266 17.85 -31.03 -31.83
N GLN A 267 18.32 -31.84 -30.87
CA GLN A 267 18.99 -33.11 -31.22
C GLN A 267 18.02 -34.09 -31.90
N LEU A 268 16.77 -34.15 -31.45
CA LEU A 268 15.75 -34.99 -32.05
C LEU A 268 15.41 -34.51 -33.48
N SER A 269 15.30 -33.21 -33.72
CA SER A 269 15.06 -32.67 -35.07
C SER A 269 16.20 -33.03 -36.05
N MET A 270 17.46 -32.85 -35.63
CA MET A 270 18.61 -33.19 -36.44
C MET A 270 18.70 -34.74 -36.71
N PHE A 271 18.27 -35.56 -35.75
CA PHE A 271 18.23 -37.01 -35.94
C PHE A 271 17.17 -37.41 -36.97
N ILE A 272 15.98 -36.76 -36.90
CA ILE A 272 14.90 -37.01 -37.89
C ILE A 272 15.33 -36.58 -39.29
N GLU A 273 15.98 -35.43 -39.47
CA GLU A 273 16.49 -34.95 -40.74
C GLU A 273 17.49 -35.95 -41.34
N ARG A 274 18.43 -36.47 -40.54
CA ARG A 274 19.38 -37.49 -41.01
C ARG A 274 18.72 -38.81 -41.42
N LEU A 275 17.66 -39.21 -40.73
CA LEU A 275 16.88 -40.41 -41.10
C LEU A 275 16.16 -40.24 -42.44
N ILE A 276 15.61 -39.04 -42.67
CA ILE A 276 14.93 -38.70 -43.93
C ILE A 276 15.91 -38.67 -45.08
N GLU A 277 17.07 -38.01 -44.91
CA GLU A 277 18.14 -38.01 -45.94
C GLU A 277 18.66 -39.42 -46.28
N ASN A 278 18.90 -40.25 -45.28
CA ASN A 278 19.34 -41.62 -45.50
C ASN A 278 18.29 -42.47 -46.22
N ARG A 279 17.00 -42.27 -45.93
CA ARG A 279 15.93 -42.96 -46.65
C ARG A 279 15.82 -42.52 -48.10
N LEU A 280 15.93 -41.21 -48.37
CA LEU A 280 15.90 -40.65 -49.72
C LEU A 280 17.13 -41.14 -50.55
N ALA A 281 18.30 -41.19 -49.94
CA ALA A 281 19.50 -41.69 -50.57
C ALA A 281 19.48 -43.20 -50.85
N SER A 282 18.80 -43.98 -50.04
CA SER A 282 18.61 -45.42 -50.27
C SER A 282 17.60 -45.74 -51.37
N SER A 283 16.53 -44.94 -51.46
CA SER A 283 15.54 -45.06 -52.53
C SER A 283 16.09 -44.66 -53.89
N ALA A 284 16.96 -43.67 -53.97
CA ALA A 284 17.64 -43.25 -55.19
C ALA A 284 18.65 -44.30 -55.75
N ARG A 285 19.22 -45.16 -54.89
CA ARG A 285 20.13 -46.25 -55.29
C ARG A 285 19.40 -47.54 -55.69
N GLY A 286 18.10 -47.64 -55.44
CA GLY A 286 17.31 -48.81 -55.87
C GLY A 286 16.67 -48.68 -57.26
N PHE A 287 16.94 -47.61 -58.00
CA PHE A 287 16.46 -47.36 -59.36
C PHE A 287 17.56 -47.38 -60.43
N THR A 288 18.78 -47.81 -60.09
CA THR A 288 19.86 -48.11 -61.02
C THR A 288 20.12 -49.60 -61.08
#